data_7f30dcfcca246d0cf90dcff701c27c5e
#
_entry.id   7f30dcfcca246d0cf90dcff701c27c5e
#
_cell.length_a   1.000
_cell.length_b   1.000
_cell.length_c   1.000
_cell.angle_alpha   90.00
_cell.angle_beta   90.00
_cell.angle_gamma   90.00
#
_symmetry.space_group_name_H-M   'P 1'
#
loop_
_entity.id
_entity.type
_entity.pdbx_description
1 polymer ?
#
loop_
_entity_poly.entity_id
_entity_poly.type
_entity_poly.pdbx_seq_one_letter_code
_entity_poly.pdbx_strand_id
1 'polypeptide(L)'
;MSNEIYEKLEICRKSILQKTNFKPEVAVILGSGLGEYASKIKIEQIIPYTEIEGFPVSTVVGHKGQFVFGYVKEVPVVIMQGRVHYYEGYPVTDVVLPVRLMGMLGAKKLILTNASGGINTGFHPGDLMLITDQIMSGIPNPLIGANVEELGTRFPDMSEAYSERMQQIIKKEAQKLGIPLKEGVYLQLTGPSYETPAEIRMYRTCGADAVGMSTACETIAARHMGIEVCGISCITNLAAGMTSQHLNHQEVQQTADRVAEQFQELLTAIITHV
;
A
#
# COMPACT_ATOMS: atom_id res chain seq x y z
N MET A 1 20.27 -12.77 12.21
CA MET A 1 18.98 -12.54 11.48
C MET A 1 18.21 -11.31 12.00
N SER A 2 17.90 -11.15 13.30
CA SER A 2 17.22 -9.92 13.77
C SER A 2 18.07 -8.67 13.62
N ASN A 3 19.35 -8.76 13.89
CA ASN A 3 20.30 -7.66 13.75
C ASN A 3 20.50 -7.24 12.28
N GLU A 4 20.54 -8.20 11.36
CA GLU A 4 20.77 -7.94 9.92
C GLU A 4 19.67 -7.09 9.28
N ILE A 5 18.39 -7.31 9.65
CA ILE A 5 17.27 -6.50 9.12
C ILE A 5 17.37 -5.06 9.64
N TYR A 6 17.67 -4.88 10.92
CA TYR A 6 17.82 -3.56 11.51
C TYR A 6 19.06 -2.83 10.99
N GLU A 7 20.18 -3.53 10.86
CA GLU A 7 21.41 -2.99 10.26
C GLU A 7 21.16 -2.54 8.81
N LYS A 8 20.46 -3.34 8.00
CA LYS A 8 20.07 -2.97 6.64
C LYS A 8 19.21 -1.71 6.62
N LEU A 9 18.21 -1.62 7.52
CA LEU A 9 17.37 -0.42 7.67
C LEU A 9 18.19 0.81 8.06
N GLU A 10 19.15 0.67 8.99
CA GLU A 10 20.01 1.78 9.39
C GLU A 10 20.95 2.25 8.24
N ILE A 11 21.42 1.32 7.39
CA ILE A 11 22.20 1.66 6.19
C ILE A 11 21.32 2.47 5.22
N CYS A 12 20.11 1.97 4.92
CA CYS A 12 19.17 2.67 4.05
C CYS A 12 18.80 4.06 4.62
N ARG A 13 18.54 4.14 5.93
CA ARG A 13 18.21 5.40 6.61
C ARG A 13 19.36 6.40 6.53
N LYS A 14 20.61 5.97 6.76
CA LYS A 14 21.80 6.82 6.61
C LYS A 14 21.94 7.34 5.19
N SER A 15 21.73 6.51 4.18
CA SER A 15 21.76 6.92 2.76
C SER A 15 20.76 8.04 2.46
N ILE A 16 19.54 7.96 3.02
CA ILE A 16 18.55 9.02 2.88
C ILE A 16 18.94 10.28 3.62
N LEU A 17 19.40 10.17 4.88
CA LEU A 17 19.77 11.31 5.71
C LEU A 17 20.99 12.09 5.19
N GLN A 18 21.83 11.49 4.35
CA GLN A 18 22.89 12.21 3.61
C GLN A 18 22.33 13.14 2.53
N LYS A 19 21.10 12.91 2.06
CA LYS A 19 20.47 13.65 0.97
C LYS A 19 19.39 14.62 1.44
N THR A 20 18.73 14.33 2.56
CA THR A 20 17.68 15.18 3.12
C THR A 20 17.52 14.98 4.63
N ASN A 21 17.18 16.06 5.33
CA ASN A 21 16.76 16.04 6.74
C ASN A 21 15.24 16.15 6.89
N PHE A 22 14.50 15.93 5.81
CA PHE A 22 13.04 16.02 5.79
C PHE A 22 12.42 15.01 6.76
N LYS A 23 11.45 15.43 7.55
CA LYS A 23 10.75 14.60 8.52
C LYS A 23 9.28 14.46 8.10
N PRO A 24 8.88 13.36 7.46
CA PRO A 24 7.49 13.13 7.08
C PRO A 24 6.64 12.79 8.30
N GLU A 25 5.39 13.23 8.30
CA GLU A 25 4.36 12.79 9.24
C GLU A 25 3.52 11.66 8.65
N VAL A 26 3.26 11.73 7.35
CA VAL A 26 2.45 10.76 6.61
C VAL A 26 3.29 10.07 5.54
N ALA A 27 3.24 8.75 5.53
CA ALA A 27 3.74 7.92 4.45
C ALA A 27 2.59 7.54 3.50
N VAL A 28 2.85 7.56 2.21
CA VAL A 28 1.89 7.16 1.17
C VAL A 28 2.52 6.16 0.24
N ILE A 29 1.88 5.03 0.01
CA ILE A 29 2.30 4.08 -1.02
C ILE A 29 1.33 4.14 -2.18
N LEU A 30 1.82 4.57 -3.35
CA LEU A 30 1.02 4.67 -4.55
C LEU A 30 0.92 3.32 -5.26
N GLY A 31 -0.32 2.87 -5.46
CA GLY A 31 -0.64 1.72 -6.29
C GLY A 31 -0.64 2.04 -7.79
N SER A 32 -0.86 1.01 -8.62
CA SER A 32 -0.97 1.13 -10.07
C SER A 32 -2.01 2.18 -10.47
N GLY A 33 -1.67 3.00 -11.48
CA GLY A 33 -2.51 4.11 -11.96
C GLY A 33 -2.41 5.41 -11.16
N LEU A 34 -1.80 5.42 -9.96
CA LEU A 34 -1.67 6.63 -9.14
C LEU A 34 -0.27 7.27 -9.16
N GLY A 35 0.67 6.71 -9.92
CA GLY A 35 2.05 7.18 -9.94
C GLY A 35 2.20 8.69 -10.20
N GLU A 36 1.35 9.29 -11.01
CA GLU A 36 1.39 10.72 -11.33
C GLU A 36 1.03 11.63 -10.15
N TYR A 37 0.39 11.10 -9.10
CA TYR A 37 0.06 11.90 -7.91
C TYR A 37 1.31 12.52 -7.26
N ALA A 38 2.43 11.80 -7.26
CA ALA A 38 3.67 12.28 -6.67
C ALA A 38 4.23 13.55 -7.37
N SER A 39 3.83 13.84 -8.61
CA SER A 39 4.21 15.07 -9.33
C SER A 39 3.32 16.28 -8.99
N LYS A 40 2.18 16.05 -8.34
CA LYS A 40 1.19 17.09 -7.99
C LYS A 40 1.41 17.73 -6.62
N ILE A 41 2.32 17.21 -5.82
CA ILE A 41 2.64 17.75 -4.50
C ILE A 41 3.74 18.83 -4.60
N LYS A 42 3.91 19.61 -3.55
CA LYS A 42 5.07 20.51 -3.42
C LYS A 42 6.29 19.66 -3.08
N ILE A 43 7.09 19.33 -4.08
CA ILE A 43 8.26 18.45 -3.94
C ILE A 43 9.42 19.22 -3.30
N GLU A 44 10.06 18.63 -2.28
CA GLU A 44 11.29 19.12 -1.67
C GLU A 44 12.51 18.27 -2.09
N GLN A 45 12.33 16.93 -2.16
CA GLN A 45 13.42 16.02 -2.53
C GLN A 45 12.85 14.77 -3.22
N ILE A 46 13.57 14.26 -4.22
CA ILE A 46 13.35 12.95 -4.84
C ILE A 46 14.60 12.12 -4.62
N ILE A 47 14.43 10.86 -4.18
CA ILE A 47 15.52 9.92 -3.97
C ILE A 47 15.19 8.61 -4.69
N PRO A 48 15.86 8.28 -5.82
CA PRO A 48 15.73 7.00 -6.48
C PRO A 48 16.16 5.85 -5.56
N TYR A 49 15.49 4.70 -5.64
CA TYR A 49 15.84 3.52 -4.82
C TYR A 49 17.24 3.03 -5.10
N THR A 50 17.72 3.17 -6.33
CA THR A 50 19.09 2.84 -6.74
C THR A 50 20.16 3.67 -6.04
N GLU A 51 19.80 4.78 -5.44
CA GLU A 51 20.71 5.66 -4.68
C GLU A 51 20.65 5.40 -3.17
N ILE A 52 19.90 4.41 -2.73
CA ILE A 52 19.79 3.99 -1.33
C ILE A 52 20.49 2.64 -1.19
N GLU A 53 21.58 2.61 -0.45
CA GLU A 53 22.40 1.40 -0.28
C GLU A 53 21.58 0.25 0.31
N GLY A 54 21.59 -0.91 -0.37
CA GLY A 54 20.89 -2.11 0.08
C GLY A 54 19.36 -2.10 -0.08
N PHE A 55 18.78 -1.06 -0.67
CA PHE A 55 17.34 -0.95 -0.85
C PHE A 55 16.84 -1.77 -2.05
N PRO A 56 15.68 -2.45 -1.95
CA PRO A 56 15.11 -3.20 -3.07
C PRO A 56 14.64 -2.26 -4.19
N VAL A 57 14.80 -2.70 -5.44
CA VAL A 57 14.39 -1.93 -6.62
C VAL A 57 13.18 -2.61 -7.26
N SER A 58 12.11 -1.84 -7.51
CA SER A 58 10.94 -2.37 -8.23
C SER A 58 11.29 -2.66 -9.69
N THR A 59 10.88 -3.83 -10.17
CA THR A 59 11.06 -4.30 -11.55
C THR A 59 9.78 -4.18 -12.38
N VAL A 60 8.69 -3.72 -11.78
CA VAL A 60 7.38 -3.60 -12.42
C VAL A 60 7.36 -2.42 -13.38
N VAL A 61 6.93 -2.68 -14.62
CA VAL A 61 6.78 -1.63 -15.65
C VAL A 61 5.82 -0.54 -15.17
N GLY A 62 6.22 0.73 -15.31
CA GLY A 62 5.44 1.89 -14.86
C GLY A 62 5.75 2.34 -13.43
N HIS A 63 6.52 1.59 -12.66
CA HIS A 63 7.00 2.01 -11.35
C HIS A 63 8.29 2.84 -11.49
N LYS A 64 8.27 4.09 -11.01
CA LYS A 64 9.46 4.97 -11.07
C LYS A 64 10.59 4.53 -10.14
N GLY A 65 10.29 3.81 -9.06
CA GLY A 65 11.27 3.30 -8.12
C GLY A 65 11.98 4.41 -7.34
N GLN A 66 11.21 5.27 -6.66
CA GLN A 66 11.76 6.41 -5.91
C GLN A 66 10.89 6.81 -4.73
N PHE A 67 11.52 7.44 -3.74
CA PHE A 67 10.82 8.21 -2.73
C PHE A 67 10.70 9.68 -3.14
N VAL A 68 9.53 10.27 -2.92
CA VAL A 68 9.28 11.69 -3.12
C VAL A 68 8.92 12.30 -1.76
N PHE A 69 9.75 13.21 -1.28
CA PHE A 69 9.54 13.96 -0.04
C PHE A 69 8.98 15.33 -0.39
N GLY A 70 7.98 15.78 0.34
CA GLY A 70 7.38 17.08 0.08
C GLY A 70 6.13 17.32 0.91
N TYR A 71 5.30 18.24 0.44
CA TYR A 71 4.11 18.66 1.15
C TYR A 71 2.85 18.47 0.31
N VAL A 72 1.81 17.91 0.93
CA VAL A 72 0.44 17.98 0.45
C VAL A 72 -0.26 19.07 1.26
N LYS A 73 -0.49 20.24 0.65
CA LYS A 73 -0.80 21.49 1.37
C LYS A 73 0.29 21.74 2.44
N GLU A 74 -0.06 21.70 3.72
CA GLU A 74 0.89 21.92 4.83
C GLU A 74 1.41 20.60 5.47
N VAL A 75 0.91 19.45 5.04
CA VAL A 75 1.27 18.15 5.63
C VAL A 75 2.55 17.60 5.02
N PRO A 76 3.60 17.35 5.82
CA PRO A 76 4.85 16.77 5.33
C PRO A 76 4.68 15.27 5.05
N VAL A 77 4.95 14.87 3.81
CA VAL A 77 4.73 13.50 3.34
C VAL A 77 6.01 12.89 2.77
N VAL A 78 6.10 11.57 2.87
CA VAL A 78 6.97 10.73 2.02
C VAL A 78 6.09 9.83 1.17
N ILE A 79 6.27 9.89 -0.15
CA ILE A 79 5.53 9.10 -1.11
C ILE A 79 6.44 8.03 -1.70
N MET A 80 6.04 6.77 -1.58
CA MET A 80 6.64 5.65 -2.29
C MET A 80 6.03 5.57 -3.68
N GLN A 81 6.78 5.99 -4.70
CA GLN A 81 6.37 5.97 -6.11
C GLN A 81 7.00 4.77 -6.81
N GLY A 82 6.35 3.62 -6.72
CA GLY A 82 6.83 2.34 -7.20
C GLY A 82 7.01 1.34 -6.05
N ARG A 83 6.00 0.48 -5.86
CA ARG A 83 5.98 -0.56 -4.82
C ARG A 83 6.85 -1.74 -5.23
N VAL A 84 7.48 -2.37 -4.25
CA VAL A 84 8.15 -3.66 -4.36
C VAL A 84 7.16 -4.77 -3.99
N HIS A 85 7.11 -5.84 -4.77
CA HIS A 85 6.16 -6.92 -4.56
C HIS A 85 6.86 -8.26 -4.27
N TYR A 86 6.16 -9.13 -3.57
CA TYR A 86 6.66 -10.47 -3.24
C TYR A 86 6.94 -11.32 -4.49
N TYR A 87 6.11 -11.21 -5.53
CA TYR A 87 6.30 -11.93 -6.78
C TYR A 87 7.53 -11.50 -7.61
N GLU A 88 8.18 -10.39 -7.24
CA GLU A 88 9.44 -9.97 -7.85
C GLU A 88 10.64 -10.81 -7.36
N GLY A 89 10.39 -11.76 -6.43
CA GLY A 89 11.40 -12.68 -5.89
C GLY A 89 12.09 -12.17 -4.63
N TYR A 90 11.67 -11.06 -4.08
CA TYR A 90 12.19 -10.55 -2.82
C TYR A 90 11.63 -11.34 -1.62
N PRO A 91 12.43 -11.59 -0.57
CA PRO A 91 11.90 -12.06 0.70
C PRO A 91 10.91 -11.03 1.26
N VAL A 92 9.90 -11.50 2.00
CA VAL A 92 8.85 -10.61 2.53
C VAL A 92 9.41 -9.49 3.41
N THR A 93 10.55 -9.71 4.08
CA THR A 93 11.27 -8.71 4.88
C THR A 93 11.76 -7.54 4.04
N ASP A 94 12.16 -7.78 2.79
CA ASP A 94 12.56 -6.73 1.85
C ASP A 94 11.35 -6.05 1.21
N VAL A 95 10.25 -6.78 0.99
CA VAL A 95 8.99 -6.20 0.51
C VAL A 95 8.45 -5.14 1.48
N VAL A 96 8.57 -5.38 2.79
CA VAL A 96 8.09 -4.43 3.82
C VAL A 96 9.17 -3.44 4.31
N LEU A 97 10.40 -3.58 3.85
CA LEU A 97 11.50 -2.69 4.22
C LEU A 97 11.19 -1.21 3.93
N PRO A 98 10.55 -0.83 2.80
CA PRO A 98 10.14 0.55 2.54
C PRO A 98 9.24 1.13 3.62
N VAL A 99 8.25 0.38 4.09
CA VAL A 99 7.33 0.80 5.17
C VAL A 99 8.09 1.08 6.46
N ARG A 100 8.98 0.15 6.83
CA ARG A 100 9.82 0.31 8.03
C ARG A 100 10.72 1.53 7.93
N LEU A 101 11.33 1.75 6.76
CA LEU A 101 12.19 2.89 6.52
C LEU A 101 11.44 4.23 6.63
N MET A 102 10.24 4.33 6.03
CA MET A 102 9.40 5.53 6.15
C MET A 102 9.01 5.80 7.62
N GLY A 103 8.73 4.76 8.40
CA GLY A 103 8.50 4.87 9.85
C GLY A 103 9.73 5.38 10.62
N MET A 104 10.91 4.86 10.32
CA MET A 104 12.18 5.31 10.93
C MET A 104 12.56 6.75 10.54
N LEU A 105 12.05 7.26 9.42
CA LEU A 105 12.21 8.67 9.00
C LEU A 105 11.23 9.61 9.69
N GLY A 106 10.23 9.09 10.39
CA GLY A 106 9.32 9.89 11.21
C GLY A 106 7.84 9.70 10.94
N ALA A 107 7.45 9.01 9.85
CA ALA A 107 6.05 8.81 9.53
C ALA A 107 5.31 8.01 10.63
N LYS A 108 4.17 8.54 11.06
CA LYS A 108 3.29 7.93 12.08
C LYS A 108 1.98 7.43 11.51
N LYS A 109 1.69 7.78 10.27
CA LYS A 109 0.49 7.39 9.54
C LYS A 109 0.92 6.83 8.18
N LEU A 110 0.28 5.75 7.75
CA LEU A 110 0.51 5.13 6.45
C LEU A 110 -0.81 5.05 5.68
N ILE A 111 -0.81 5.60 4.48
CA ILE A 111 -1.91 5.49 3.53
C ILE A 111 -1.48 4.54 2.42
N LEU A 112 -2.17 3.42 2.32
CA LEU A 112 -1.94 2.40 1.30
C LEU A 112 -2.95 2.55 0.18
N THR A 113 -2.48 2.60 -1.06
CA THR A 113 -3.36 2.53 -2.23
C THR A 113 -2.95 1.37 -3.11
N ASN A 114 -3.90 0.73 -3.76
CA ASN A 114 -3.64 -0.37 -4.67
C ASN A 114 -4.70 -0.48 -5.77
N ALA A 115 -4.40 -1.27 -6.80
CA ALA A 115 -5.36 -1.82 -7.74
C ALA A 115 -5.72 -3.23 -7.28
N SER A 116 -6.98 -3.63 -7.41
CA SER A 116 -7.46 -4.95 -6.99
C SER A 116 -8.58 -5.49 -7.89
N GLY A 117 -8.72 -6.82 -7.92
CA GLY A 117 -9.84 -7.52 -8.54
C GLY A 117 -11.01 -7.62 -7.57
N GLY A 118 -12.21 -7.21 -7.98
CA GLY A 118 -13.42 -7.31 -7.18
C GLY A 118 -13.92 -8.75 -7.06
N ILE A 119 -14.08 -9.24 -5.82
CA ILE A 119 -14.67 -10.55 -5.47
C ILE A 119 -16.14 -10.38 -5.05
N ASN A 120 -16.46 -9.26 -4.41
CA ASN A 120 -17.83 -8.92 -4.00
C ASN A 120 -18.70 -8.66 -5.23
N THR A 121 -19.88 -9.30 -5.30
CA THR A 121 -20.81 -9.18 -6.43
C THR A 121 -21.45 -7.81 -6.59
N GLY A 122 -21.38 -6.97 -5.56
CA GLY A 122 -21.83 -5.58 -5.59
C GLY A 122 -20.78 -4.57 -6.04
N PHE A 123 -19.59 -5.04 -6.44
CA PHE A 123 -18.51 -4.18 -6.90
C PHE A 123 -18.44 -4.13 -8.43
N HIS A 124 -17.98 -2.99 -8.94
CA HIS A 124 -17.82 -2.74 -10.37
C HIS A 124 -16.45 -2.14 -10.66
N PRO A 125 -15.87 -2.36 -11.86
CA PRO A 125 -14.64 -1.71 -12.26
C PRO A 125 -14.75 -0.18 -12.23
N GLY A 126 -13.88 0.45 -11.44
CA GLY A 126 -13.88 1.88 -11.16
C GLY A 126 -14.37 2.23 -9.75
N ASP A 127 -14.95 1.30 -9.01
CA ASP A 127 -15.31 1.54 -7.61
C ASP A 127 -14.04 1.78 -6.77
N LEU A 128 -14.11 2.72 -5.82
CA LEU A 128 -13.13 2.88 -4.75
C LEU A 128 -13.63 2.15 -3.50
N MET A 129 -12.79 1.28 -2.95
CA MET A 129 -13.11 0.49 -1.76
C MET A 129 -12.20 0.90 -0.60
N LEU A 130 -12.80 1.38 0.49
CA LEU A 130 -12.14 1.50 1.78
C LEU A 130 -11.84 0.10 2.32
N ILE A 131 -10.58 -0.17 2.62
CA ILE A 131 -10.16 -1.43 3.24
C ILE A 131 -10.48 -1.36 4.73
N THR A 132 -11.39 -2.21 5.18
CA THR A 132 -11.81 -2.28 6.60
C THR A 132 -11.06 -3.34 7.37
N ASP A 133 -10.64 -4.42 6.69
CA ASP A 133 -9.87 -5.54 7.24
C ASP A 133 -9.12 -6.27 6.12
N GLN A 134 -8.31 -7.27 6.46
CA GLN A 134 -7.51 -8.01 5.51
C GLN A 134 -7.45 -9.51 5.77
N ILE A 135 -7.25 -10.26 4.69
CA ILE A 135 -6.79 -11.65 4.70
C ILE A 135 -5.45 -11.70 3.99
N MET A 136 -4.45 -12.37 4.56
CA MET A 136 -3.17 -12.62 3.89
C MET A 136 -3.01 -14.13 3.71
N SER A 137 -2.82 -14.60 2.48
CA SER A 137 -2.71 -16.02 2.16
C SER A 137 -1.59 -16.29 1.16
N GLY A 138 -0.86 -17.39 1.38
CA GLY A 138 0.25 -17.80 0.50
C GLY A 138 1.55 -16.99 0.67
N ILE A 139 1.57 -15.95 1.49
CA ILE A 139 2.75 -15.14 1.78
C ILE A 139 3.13 -15.34 3.26
N PRO A 140 4.41 -15.54 3.61
CA PRO A 140 4.83 -15.61 5.00
C PRO A 140 4.58 -14.29 5.73
N ASN A 141 4.21 -14.38 7.02
CA ASN A 141 4.09 -13.18 7.84
C ASN A 141 5.47 -12.49 7.96
N PRO A 142 5.58 -11.17 7.71
CA PRO A 142 6.87 -10.45 7.73
C PRO A 142 7.53 -10.40 9.12
N LEU A 143 6.85 -10.85 10.16
CA LEU A 143 7.36 -10.92 11.54
C LEU A 143 7.90 -12.31 11.94
N ILE A 144 7.89 -13.28 11.01
CA ILE A 144 8.48 -14.62 11.27
C ILE A 144 9.98 -14.46 11.47
N GLY A 145 10.46 -15.10 12.54
CA GLY A 145 11.87 -15.05 12.95
C GLY A 145 12.05 -14.41 14.33
N ALA A 146 13.27 -14.02 14.66
CA ALA A 146 13.56 -13.31 15.91
C ALA A 146 12.98 -11.90 15.86
N ASN A 147 12.44 -11.43 16.98
CA ASN A 147 11.91 -10.07 17.07
C ASN A 147 13.03 -9.03 16.97
N VAL A 148 12.71 -7.88 16.40
CA VAL A 148 13.54 -6.67 16.39
C VAL A 148 12.83 -5.68 17.31
N GLU A 149 13.27 -5.59 18.54
CA GLU A 149 12.62 -4.82 19.63
C GLU A 149 12.50 -3.34 19.28
N GLU A 150 13.47 -2.80 18.53
CA GLU A 150 13.50 -1.42 18.06
C GLU A 150 12.40 -1.11 17.06
N LEU A 151 11.83 -2.13 16.41
CA LEU A 151 10.75 -1.99 15.44
C LEU A 151 9.37 -2.27 16.02
N GLY A 152 9.30 -2.92 17.17
CA GLY A 152 8.03 -3.16 17.85
C GLY A 152 7.97 -4.44 18.68
N THR A 153 6.78 -4.68 19.25
CA THR A 153 6.53 -5.84 20.12
C THR A 153 6.48 -7.16 19.34
N ARG A 154 6.89 -8.26 19.99
CA ARG A 154 6.88 -9.60 19.38
C ARG A 154 5.51 -10.04 18.85
N PHE A 155 4.45 -9.66 19.52
CA PHE A 155 3.07 -10.03 19.20
C PHE A 155 2.20 -8.78 19.10
N PRO A 156 2.23 -8.05 17.94
CA PRO A 156 1.36 -6.89 17.77
C PRO A 156 -0.11 -7.33 17.66
N ASP A 157 -0.97 -6.54 18.28
CA ASP A 157 -2.41 -6.70 18.12
C ASP A 157 -2.84 -6.21 16.71
N MET A 158 -3.57 -7.06 16.00
CA MET A 158 -4.10 -6.79 14.68
C MET A 158 -5.63 -6.64 14.65
N SER A 159 -6.28 -6.56 15.82
CA SER A 159 -7.75 -6.39 15.91
C SER A 159 -8.24 -5.10 15.23
N GLU A 160 -7.39 -4.09 15.17
CA GLU A 160 -7.58 -2.84 14.43
C GLU A 160 -6.41 -2.65 13.45
N ALA A 161 -6.28 -3.55 12.46
CA ALA A 161 -5.22 -3.47 11.45
C ALA A 161 -5.29 -2.16 10.66
N TYR A 162 -6.49 -1.70 10.35
CA TYR A 162 -6.79 -0.42 9.71
C TYR A 162 -7.51 0.49 10.71
N SER A 163 -6.94 1.67 10.99
CA SER A 163 -7.42 2.61 12.01
C SER A 163 -8.87 3.04 11.77
N GLU A 164 -9.75 2.75 12.73
CA GLU A 164 -11.15 3.17 12.69
C GLU A 164 -11.27 4.70 12.58
N ARG A 165 -10.39 5.43 13.29
CA ARG A 165 -10.34 6.90 13.21
C ARG A 165 -10.07 7.36 11.78
N MET A 166 -9.08 6.77 11.10
CA MET A 166 -8.75 7.14 9.72
C MET A 166 -9.86 6.70 8.75
N GLN A 167 -10.50 5.55 8.98
CA GLN A 167 -11.65 5.11 8.17
C GLN A 167 -12.81 6.12 8.24
N GLN A 168 -13.13 6.66 9.42
CA GLN A 168 -14.18 7.67 9.56
C GLN A 168 -13.83 8.98 8.84
N ILE A 169 -12.56 9.38 8.84
CA ILE A 169 -12.09 10.54 8.07
C ILE A 169 -12.28 10.29 6.58
N ILE A 170 -11.88 9.11 6.08
CA ILE A 170 -12.02 8.75 4.66
C ILE A 170 -13.48 8.78 4.21
N LYS A 171 -14.38 8.19 4.99
CA LYS A 171 -15.84 8.20 4.71
C LYS A 171 -16.38 9.61 4.64
N LYS A 172 -16.01 10.46 5.59
CA LYS A 172 -16.43 11.86 5.64
C LYS A 172 -15.91 12.65 4.43
N GLU A 173 -14.64 12.50 4.08
CA GLU A 173 -14.07 13.22 2.95
C GLU A 173 -14.64 12.72 1.60
N ALA A 174 -14.84 11.40 1.43
CA ALA A 174 -15.51 10.84 0.26
C ALA A 174 -16.94 11.40 0.11
N GLN A 175 -17.69 11.47 1.22
CA GLN A 175 -19.04 12.05 1.22
C GLN A 175 -19.04 13.53 0.80
N LYS A 176 -18.11 14.33 1.31
CA LYS A 176 -17.98 15.76 0.96
C LYS A 176 -17.66 15.96 -0.52
N LEU A 177 -16.85 15.07 -1.09
CA LEU A 177 -16.46 15.10 -2.50
C LEU A 177 -17.51 14.46 -3.43
N GLY A 178 -18.57 13.87 -2.87
CA GLY A 178 -19.57 13.14 -3.66
C GLY A 178 -19.03 11.86 -4.29
N ILE A 179 -17.99 11.28 -3.71
CA ILE A 179 -17.32 10.06 -4.19
C ILE A 179 -18.02 8.84 -3.56
N PRO A 180 -18.67 7.98 -4.37
CA PRO A 180 -19.19 6.71 -3.87
C PRO A 180 -18.04 5.83 -3.34
N LEU A 181 -18.13 5.41 -2.08
CA LEU A 181 -17.12 4.58 -1.45
C LEU A 181 -17.73 3.24 -1.07
N LYS A 182 -17.12 2.16 -1.53
CA LYS A 182 -17.39 0.79 -1.07
C LYS A 182 -16.57 0.52 0.19
N GLU A 183 -16.93 -0.51 0.93
CA GLU A 183 -16.16 -1.00 2.09
C GLU A 183 -15.97 -2.51 1.93
N GLY A 184 -14.83 -3.04 2.37
CA GLY A 184 -14.60 -4.47 2.26
C GLY A 184 -13.27 -4.96 2.79
N VAL A 185 -13.17 -6.28 2.83
CA VAL A 185 -11.98 -7.04 3.25
C VAL A 185 -11.06 -7.27 2.06
N TYR A 186 -9.81 -6.84 2.19
CA TYR A 186 -8.79 -7.01 1.16
C TYR A 186 -8.02 -8.32 1.36
N LEU A 187 -7.96 -9.15 0.31
CA LEU A 187 -7.15 -10.37 0.28
C LEU A 187 -5.82 -10.09 -0.42
N GLN A 188 -4.69 -10.41 0.24
CA GLN A 188 -3.38 -10.46 -0.40
C GLN A 188 -2.99 -11.88 -0.74
N LEU A 189 -2.64 -12.12 -2.01
CA LEU A 189 -2.03 -13.34 -2.53
C LEU A 189 -0.62 -13.07 -3.07
N THR A 190 0.10 -14.13 -3.43
CA THR A 190 1.48 -14.03 -3.92
C THR A 190 1.58 -13.37 -5.30
N GLY A 191 0.68 -13.70 -6.24
CA GLY A 191 0.92 -13.50 -7.64
C GLY A 191 2.12 -14.35 -8.15
N PRO A 192 2.67 -14.10 -9.35
CA PRO A 192 2.24 -13.11 -10.34
C PRO A 192 1.06 -13.58 -11.21
N SER A 193 0.66 -14.87 -11.15
CA SER A 193 -0.54 -15.33 -11.84
C SER A 193 -1.80 -14.76 -11.16
N TYR A 194 -2.80 -14.41 -11.98
CA TYR A 194 -4.14 -14.22 -11.47
C TYR A 194 -4.69 -15.53 -10.92
N GLU A 195 -5.69 -15.43 -10.06
CA GLU A 195 -6.37 -16.53 -9.41
C GLU A 195 -7.20 -17.35 -10.41
N THR A 196 -7.48 -18.59 -10.05
CA THR A 196 -8.48 -19.39 -10.75
C THR A 196 -9.90 -19.05 -10.24
N PRO A 197 -10.94 -19.32 -11.04
CA PRO A 197 -12.34 -19.18 -10.58
C PRO A 197 -12.67 -19.98 -9.30
N ALA A 198 -11.99 -21.11 -9.07
CA ALA A 198 -12.17 -21.92 -7.88
C ALA A 198 -11.59 -21.25 -6.64
N GLU A 199 -10.39 -20.67 -6.75
CA GLU A 199 -9.76 -19.89 -5.67
C GLU A 199 -10.61 -18.66 -5.32
N ILE A 200 -11.13 -17.94 -6.30
CA ILE A 200 -12.00 -16.78 -6.05
C ILE A 200 -13.28 -17.19 -5.32
N ARG A 201 -13.92 -18.31 -5.67
CA ARG A 201 -15.08 -18.80 -4.92
C ARG A 201 -14.73 -19.18 -3.49
N MET A 202 -13.56 -19.81 -3.27
CA MET A 202 -13.06 -20.16 -1.95
C MET A 202 -12.84 -18.90 -1.09
N TYR A 203 -12.09 -17.94 -1.58
CA TYR A 203 -11.79 -16.73 -0.83
C TYR A 203 -13.00 -15.85 -0.56
N ARG A 204 -13.96 -15.81 -1.49
CA ARG A 204 -15.27 -15.16 -1.24
C ARG A 204 -16.00 -15.83 -0.07
N THR A 205 -15.98 -17.15 0.02
CA THR A 205 -16.55 -17.89 1.16
C THR A 205 -15.83 -17.57 2.46
N CYS A 206 -14.53 -17.27 2.41
CA CYS A 206 -13.73 -16.82 3.55
C CYS A 206 -13.97 -15.35 3.93
N GLY A 207 -14.79 -14.61 3.17
CA GLY A 207 -15.14 -13.23 3.47
C GLY A 207 -14.32 -12.16 2.76
N ALA A 208 -13.52 -12.51 1.73
CA ALA A 208 -12.80 -11.54 0.94
C ALA A 208 -13.71 -10.80 -0.05
N ASP A 209 -13.58 -9.47 -0.15
CA ASP A 209 -14.32 -8.59 -1.06
C ASP A 209 -13.49 -8.16 -2.27
N ALA A 210 -12.18 -8.06 -2.13
CA ALA A 210 -11.25 -7.72 -3.20
C ALA A 210 -9.94 -8.49 -3.04
N VAL A 211 -9.23 -8.72 -4.15
CA VAL A 211 -7.96 -9.46 -4.17
C VAL A 211 -6.87 -8.68 -4.90
N GLY A 212 -5.64 -8.78 -4.38
CA GLY A 212 -4.46 -8.23 -5.00
C GLY A 212 -3.18 -8.87 -4.46
N MET A 213 -2.02 -8.29 -4.81
CA MET A 213 -0.70 -8.90 -4.58
C MET A 213 0.21 -8.04 -3.69
N SER A 214 -0.39 -7.18 -2.83
CA SER A 214 0.33 -6.22 -1.97
C SER A 214 -0.49 -5.86 -0.73
N THR A 215 -0.02 -4.89 0.07
CA THR A 215 -0.81 -4.17 1.09
C THR A 215 -0.90 -4.86 2.45
N ALA A 216 -1.35 -6.13 2.55
CA ALA A 216 -1.56 -6.77 3.85
C ALA A 216 -0.24 -7.00 4.63
N CYS A 217 0.83 -7.44 3.96
CA CYS A 217 2.14 -7.58 4.60
C CYS A 217 2.73 -6.22 5.03
N GLU A 218 2.49 -5.17 4.23
CA GLU A 218 2.89 -3.79 4.55
C GLU A 218 2.15 -3.26 5.78
N THR A 219 0.83 -3.54 5.87
CA THR A 219 0.00 -3.22 7.04
C THR A 219 0.53 -3.89 8.30
N ILE A 220 0.88 -5.19 8.24
CA ILE A 220 1.46 -5.91 9.39
C ILE A 220 2.76 -5.24 9.85
N ALA A 221 3.65 -4.88 8.93
CA ALA A 221 4.92 -4.23 9.26
C ALA A 221 4.72 -2.83 9.86
N ALA A 222 3.76 -2.06 9.35
CA ALA A 222 3.41 -0.74 9.87
C ALA A 222 2.81 -0.82 11.28
N ARG A 223 1.84 -1.71 11.49
CA ARG A 223 1.21 -1.93 12.80
C ARG A 223 2.20 -2.42 13.84
N HIS A 224 3.16 -3.29 13.45
CA HIS A 224 4.27 -3.69 14.32
C HIS A 224 5.08 -2.49 14.84
N MET A 225 5.24 -1.44 14.04
CA MET A 225 5.94 -0.20 14.42
C MET A 225 5.03 0.84 15.09
N GLY A 226 3.78 0.51 15.38
CA GLY A 226 2.81 1.44 15.96
C GLY A 226 2.34 2.54 15.01
N ILE A 227 2.50 2.35 13.70
CA ILE A 227 2.03 3.29 12.68
C ILE A 227 0.53 3.06 12.46
N GLU A 228 -0.27 4.13 12.46
CA GLU A 228 -1.68 4.06 12.06
C GLU A 228 -1.79 3.83 10.55
N VAL A 229 -2.65 2.90 10.15
CA VAL A 229 -2.79 2.50 8.74
C VAL A 229 -4.21 2.73 8.25
N CYS A 230 -4.35 3.20 7.04
CA CYS A 230 -5.57 3.09 6.25
C CYS A 230 -5.25 2.65 4.83
N GLY A 231 -6.24 2.09 4.14
CA GLY A 231 -6.06 1.60 2.78
C GLY A 231 -7.27 1.86 1.90
N ILE A 232 -7.03 2.16 0.62
CA ILE A 232 -8.06 2.29 -0.39
C ILE A 232 -7.64 1.50 -1.61
N SER A 233 -8.52 0.60 -2.05
CA SER A 233 -8.38 -0.14 -3.30
C SER A 233 -9.15 0.54 -4.42
N CYS A 234 -8.55 0.63 -5.60
CA CYS A 234 -9.31 0.81 -6.83
C CYS A 234 -9.70 -0.59 -7.34
N ILE A 235 -10.98 -0.85 -7.49
CA ILE A 235 -11.47 -2.08 -8.14
C ILE A 235 -11.27 -1.88 -9.64
N THR A 236 -10.19 -2.43 -10.18
CA THR A 236 -9.83 -2.20 -11.59
C THR A 236 -10.49 -3.17 -12.55
N ASN A 237 -10.83 -4.35 -12.07
CA ASN A 237 -11.49 -5.43 -12.79
C ASN A 237 -12.28 -6.28 -11.82
N LEU A 238 -13.14 -7.14 -12.31
CA LEU A 238 -13.71 -8.22 -11.49
C LEU A 238 -12.75 -9.41 -11.50
N ALA A 239 -12.66 -10.12 -10.38
CA ALA A 239 -11.76 -11.26 -10.21
C ALA A 239 -12.14 -12.44 -11.14
N ALA A 240 -11.26 -13.42 -11.27
CA ALA A 240 -11.43 -14.55 -12.17
C ALA A 240 -12.75 -15.32 -11.93
N GLY A 241 -13.49 -15.57 -13.00
CA GLY A 241 -14.78 -16.30 -12.94
C GLY A 241 -15.95 -15.49 -12.42
N MET A 242 -15.77 -14.19 -12.12
CA MET A 242 -16.87 -13.28 -11.79
C MET A 242 -17.60 -12.80 -13.07
N THR A 243 -16.91 -12.82 -14.21
CA THR A 243 -17.44 -12.56 -15.54
C THR A 243 -16.93 -13.60 -16.52
N SER A 244 -17.42 -13.57 -17.77
CA SER A 244 -16.91 -14.41 -18.87
C SER A 244 -15.64 -13.85 -19.52
N GLN A 245 -15.20 -12.66 -19.14
CA GLN A 245 -14.01 -12.01 -19.73
C GLN A 245 -12.72 -12.56 -19.14
N HIS A 246 -11.67 -12.67 -19.98
CA HIS A 246 -10.33 -13.00 -19.53
C HIS A 246 -9.64 -11.77 -18.96
N LEU A 247 -8.91 -11.97 -17.86
CA LEU A 247 -8.16 -10.90 -17.20
C LEU A 247 -6.94 -10.50 -18.02
N ASN A 248 -6.66 -9.21 -18.11
CA ASN A 248 -5.43 -8.69 -18.70
C ASN A 248 -4.98 -7.40 -17.97
N HIS A 249 -3.68 -7.15 -17.98
CA HIS A 249 -3.10 -6.00 -17.28
C HIS A 249 -3.46 -4.65 -17.92
N GLN A 250 -3.80 -4.62 -19.23
CA GLN A 250 -4.21 -3.39 -19.88
C GLN A 250 -5.55 -2.85 -19.35
N GLU A 251 -6.51 -3.74 -19.08
CA GLU A 251 -7.80 -3.38 -18.49
C GLU A 251 -7.61 -2.76 -17.09
N VAL A 252 -6.70 -3.34 -16.30
CA VAL A 252 -6.33 -2.81 -14.97
C VAL A 252 -5.86 -1.36 -15.10
N GLN A 253 -4.92 -1.08 -16.01
CA GLN A 253 -4.37 0.25 -16.21
C GLN A 253 -5.42 1.25 -16.73
N GLN A 254 -6.20 0.87 -17.75
CA GLN A 254 -7.24 1.74 -18.32
C GLN A 254 -8.31 2.12 -17.29
N THR A 255 -8.71 1.18 -16.44
CA THR A 255 -9.69 1.47 -15.39
C THR A 255 -9.10 2.37 -14.30
N ALA A 256 -7.85 2.11 -13.89
CA ALA A 256 -7.15 2.95 -12.91
C ALA A 256 -6.99 4.40 -13.43
N ASP A 257 -6.60 4.57 -14.69
CA ASP A 257 -6.46 5.89 -15.32
C ASP A 257 -7.79 6.65 -15.37
N ARG A 258 -8.90 5.95 -15.67
CA ARG A 258 -10.24 6.54 -15.74
C ARG A 258 -10.69 7.17 -14.42
N VAL A 259 -10.31 6.59 -13.28
CA VAL A 259 -10.70 7.08 -11.94
C VAL A 259 -9.59 7.81 -11.21
N ALA A 260 -8.44 7.98 -11.87
CA ALA A 260 -7.24 8.54 -11.24
C ALA A 260 -7.46 9.92 -10.64
N GLU A 261 -8.16 10.82 -11.35
CA GLU A 261 -8.43 12.17 -10.88
C GLU A 261 -9.26 12.17 -9.58
N GLN A 262 -10.37 11.43 -9.58
CA GLN A 262 -11.25 11.29 -8.43
C GLN A 262 -10.51 10.66 -7.23
N PHE A 263 -9.69 9.64 -7.49
CA PHE A 263 -8.91 8.98 -6.44
C PHE A 263 -7.84 9.92 -5.86
N GLN A 264 -7.16 10.70 -6.70
CA GLN A 264 -6.15 11.67 -6.26
C GLN A 264 -6.75 12.82 -5.44
N GLU A 265 -7.97 13.27 -5.79
CA GLU A 265 -8.71 14.27 -5.02
C GLU A 265 -9.03 13.72 -3.62
N LEU A 266 -9.57 12.50 -3.55
CA LEU A 266 -9.83 11.83 -2.27
C LEU A 266 -8.54 11.65 -1.46
N LEU A 267 -7.45 11.18 -2.08
CA LEU A 267 -6.17 11.00 -1.43
C LEU A 267 -5.63 12.30 -0.82
N THR A 268 -5.75 13.40 -1.56
CA THR A 268 -5.36 14.74 -1.07
C THR A 268 -6.18 15.14 0.17
N ALA A 269 -7.49 14.94 0.12
CA ALA A 269 -8.38 15.22 1.24
C ALA A 269 -8.04 14.38 2.47
N ILE A 270 -7.76 13.09 2.28
CA ILE A 270 -7.36 12.18 3.36
C ILE A 270 -6.05 12.66 4.00
N ILE A 271 -4.99 12.86 3.22
CA ILE A 271 -3.68 13.29 3.72
C ILE A 271 -3.81 14.56 4.57
N THR A 272 -4.70 15.46 4.19
CA THR A 272 -4.88 16.75 4.86
C THR A 272 -5.61 16.64 6.20
N HIS A 273 -6.35 15.56 6.45
CA HIS A 273 -7.23 15.44 7.63
C HIS A 273 -6.91 14.26 8.56
N VAL A 274 -6.00 13.34 8.18
CA VAL A 274 -5.58 12.23 9.04
C VAL A 274 -4.69 12.62 10.21
#